data_652992d7ccedc696068fe74442d6fa8b
#
_entry.id   652992d7ccedc696068fe74442d6fa8b
#
_cell.length_a   1.000
_cell.length_b   1.000
_cell.length_c   1.000
_cell.angle_alpha   90.00
_cell.angle_beta   90.00
_cell.angle_gamma   90.00
#
_symmetry.space_group_name_H-M   'P 1'
#
loop_
_entity.id
_entity.type
_entity.pdbx_description
1 polymer ?
#
loop_
_entity_poly.entity_id
_entity_poly.type
_entity_poly.pdbx_seq_one_letter_code
_entity_poly.pdbx_strand_id
1 'polypeptide(L)'
;MKKQKKSTKKRNFFKENYSKCFSYFNEFKNHFLFSLAIFCFFFIVGFAYPEFFRSEIISFIKELEVLIEGKSALELTNFIFFNNLKASAIAMVLGIAFGIVPFFVAVSNGYLLGFVSHEAVAA
;
A
#
# COMPACT_ATOMS: atom_id res chain seq x y z
N MET A 1 4.71 50.78 -10.22
CA MET A 1 5.45 50.07 -9.15
C MET A 1 4.66 48.99 -8.36
N LYS A 2 3.39 48.69 -8.64
CA LYS A 2 2.58 47.66 -7.88
C LYS A 2 2.73 46.21 -8.37
N LYS A 3 3.24 45.96 -9.58
CA LYS A 3 3.37 44.61 -10.16
C LYS A 3 4.54 43.77 -9.62
N GLN A 4 5.64 44.38 -9.21
CA GLN A 4 6.83 43.64 -8.68
C GLN A 4 6.60 43.05 -7.29
N LYS A 5 5.80 43.71 -6.42
CA LYS A 5 5.54 43.22 -5.06
C LYS A 5 4.64 41.99 -5.03
N LYS A 6 3.79 41.79 -6.04
CA LYS A 6 2.91 40.62 -6.17
C LYS A 6 3.67 39.35 -6.65
N SER A 7 4.67 39.52 -7.50
CA SER A 7 5.50 38.46 -8.05
C SER A 7 6.43 37.84 -7.00
N THR A 8 7.07 38.70 -6.19
CA THR A 8 7.95 38.25 -5.10
C THR A 8 7.19 37.53 -3.98
N LYS A 9 5.96 37.95 -3.65
CA LYS A 9 5.14 37.32 -2.64
C LYS A 9 4.65 35.93 -3.09
N LYS A 10 4.31 35.74 -4.37
CA LYS A 10 3.96 34.44 -4.95
C LYS A 10 5.16 33.47 -4.96
N ARG A 11 6.34 33.97 -5.32
CA ARG A 11 7.57 33.16 -5.40
C ARG A 11 8.04 32.67 -4.02
N ASN A 12 7.85 33.49 -2.98
CA ASN A 12 8.15 33.11 -1.60
C ASN A 12 7.16 32.08 -1.06
N PHE A 13 5.85 32.21 -1.39
CA PHE A 13 4.82 31.26 -1.01
C PHE A 13 5.06 29.85 -1.58
N PHE A 14 5.44 29.75 -2.86
CA PHE A 14 5.80 28.47 -3.45
C PHE A 14 7.06 27.87 -2.80
N LYS A 15 8.09 28.69 -2.59
CA LYS A 15 9.36 28.23 -1.98
C LYS A 15 9.17 27.77 -0.53
N GLU A 16 8.34 28.44 0.25
CA GLU A 16 7.97 28.04 1.61
C GLU A 16 7.17 26.72 1.63
N ASN A 17 6.21 26.55 0.72
CA ASN A 17 5.42 25.34 0.63
C ASN A 17 6.27 24.15 0.18
N TYR A 18 7.18 24.32 -0.79
CA TYR A 18 8.12 23.27 -1.18
C TYR A 18 9.08 22.90 -0.06
N SER A 19 9.59 23.87 0.69
CA SER A 19 10.45 23.62 1.84
C SER A 19 9.75 22.85 2.95
N LYS A 20 8.49 23.18 3.25
CA LYS A 20 7.66 22.46 4.20
C LYS A 20 7.35 21.03 3.72
N CYS A 21 7.00 20.87 2.44
CA CYS A 21 6.74 19.56 1.84
C CYS A 21 7.99 18.66 1.91
N PHE A 22 9.17 19.21 1.67
CA PHE A 22 10.43 18.47 1.76
C PHE A 22 10.81 18.12 3.22
N SER A 23 10.48 19.00 4.17
CA SER A 23 10.64 18.73 5.61
C SER A 23 9.73 17.58 6.06
N TYR A 24 8.45 17.59 5.66
CA TYR A 24 7.52 16.50 5.92
C TYR A 24 8.00 15.18 5.29
N PHE A 25 8.49 15.21 4.05
CA PHE A 25 9.03 14.02 3.40
C PHE A 25 10.23 13.44 4.18
N ASN A 26 11.10 14.30 4.70
CA ASN A 26 12.25 13.86 5.51
C ASN A 26 11.83 13.25 6.87
N GLU A 27 10.73 13.71 7.43
CA GLU A 27 10.16 13.16 8.67
C GLU A 27 9.48 11.80 8.42
N PHE A 28 8.75 11.68 7.32
CA PHE A 28 8.06 10.45 6.93
C PHE A 28 8.97 9.36 6.35
N LYS A 29 10.13 9.69 5.79
CA LYS A 29 11.00 8.72 5.12
C LYS A 29 11.39 7.54 6.01
N ASN A 30 11.65 7.78 7.30
CA ASN A 30 12.05 6.73 8.22
C ASN A 30 10.91 5.73 8.48
N HIS A 31 9.69 6.23 8.63
CA HIS A 31 8.49 5.38 8.79
C HIS A 31 8.18 4.61 7.50
N PHE A 32 8.34 5.25 6.35
CA PHE A 32 8.20 4.61 5.04
C PHE A 32 9.24 3.50 4.84
N LEU A 33 10.52 3.79 5.12
CA LEU A 33 11.60 2.79 5.01
C LEU A 33 11.41 1.63 5.97
N PHE A 34 10.93 1.89 7.18
CA PHE A 34 10.61 0.85 8.15
C PHE A 34 9.47 -0.05 7.65
N SER A 35 8.38 0.53 7.16
CA SER A 35 7.27 -0.24 6.57
C SER A 35 7.70 -1.06 5.35
N LEU A 36 8.54 -0.46 4.49
CA LEU A 36 9.10 -1.15 3.33
C LEU A 36 10.01 -2.31 3.75
N ALA A 37 10.84 -2.12 4.78
CA ALA A 37 11.70 -3.18 5.29
C ALA A 37 10.89 -4.36 5.85
N ILE A 38 9.81 -4.09 6.59
CA ILE A 38 8.87 -5.11 7.08
C ILE A 38 8.24 -5.85 5.91
N PHE A 39 7.73 -5.12 4.92
CA PHE A 39 7.12 -5.71 3.73
C PHE A 39 8.12 -6.63 2.99
N CYS A 40 9.34 -6.16 2.73
CA CYS A 40 10.38 -6.96 2.07
C CYS A 40 10.79 -8.19 2.90
N PHE A 41 10.88 -8.05 4.22
CA PHE A 41 11.19 -9.17 5.11
C PHE A 41 10.11 -10.25 5.01
N PHE A 42 8.83 -9.88 5.11
CA PHE A 42 7.74 -10.85 5.00
C PHE A 42 7.52 -11.37 3.59
N PHE A 43 7.90 -10.62 2.55
CA PHE A 43 7.99 -11.12 1.19
C PHE A 43 9.00 -12.28 1.09
N ILE A 44 10.19 -12.10 1.65
CA ILE A 44 11.22 -13.16 1.67
C ILE A 44 10.73 -14.37 2.46
N VAL A 45 10.07 -14.14 3.62
CA VAL A 45 9.51 -15.22 4.43
C VAL A 45 8.44 -15.98 3.67
N GLY A 46 7.49 -15.29 3.01
CA GLY A 46 6.44 -15.92 2.23
C GLY A 46 6.96 -16.69 1.00
N PHE A 47 8.04 -16.19 0.39
CA PHE A 47 8.72 -16.87 -0.71
C PHE A 47 9.49 -18.12 -0.26
N ALA A 48 10.21 -18.04 0.86
CA ALA A 48 11.06 -19.12 1.37
C ALA A 48 10.26 -20.21 2.12
N TYR A 49 9.17 -19.82 2.77
CA TYR A 49 8.35 -20.68 3.63
C TYR A 49 6.87 -20.56 3.29
N PRO A 50 6.44 -21.01 2.10
CA PRO A 50 5.05 -20.90 1.66
C PRO A 50 4.07 -21.78 2.47
N GLU A 51 4.57 -22.78 3.17
CA GLU A 51 3.74 -23.78 3.84
C GLU A 51 3.00 -23.26 5.08
N PHE A 52 3.47 -22.18 5.72
CA PHE A 52 2.89 -21.71 6.98
C PHE A 52 1.40 -21.33 6.90
N PHE A 53 0.99 -20.70 5.81
CA PHE A 53 -0.40 -20.25 5.58
C PHE A 53 -0.94 -20.70 4.23
N ARG A 54 -0.42 -21.81 3.70
CA ARG A 54 -0.77 -22.32 2.37
C ARG A 54 -2.27 -22.58 2.22
N SER A 55 -2.87 -23.27 3.21
CA SER A 55 -4.29 -23.62 3.19
C SER A 55 -5.19 -22.40 3.22
N GLU A 56 -4.88 -21.44 4.07
CA GLU A 56 -5.63 -20.19 4.24
C GLU A 56 -5.53 -19.32 3.00
N ILE A 57 -4.33 -19.19 2.42
CA ILE A 57 -4.14 -18.41 1.21
C ILE A 57 -4.81 -19.04 0.02
N ILE A 58 -4.71 -20.36 -0.15
CA ILE A 58 -5.37 -21.06 -1.25
C ILE A 58 -6.89 -20.95 -1.13
N SER A 59 -7.46 -21.08 0.08
CA SER A 59 -8.89 -20.90 0.29
C SER A 59 -9.32 -19.48 -0.05
N PHE A 60 -8.55 -18.46 0.36
CA PHE A 60 -8.80 -17.07 0.04
C PHE A 60 -8.72 -16.79 -1.48
N ILE A 61 -7.73 -17.37 -2.18
CA ILE A 61 -7.62 -17.23 -3.64
C ILE A 61 -8.83 -17.86 -4.33
N LYS A 62 -9.29 -19.04 -3.90
CA LYS A 62 -10.48 -19.70 -4.46
C LYS A 62 -11.76 -18.88 -4.23
N GLU A 63 -11.91 -18.25 -3.06
CA GLU A 63 -13.03 -17.34 -2.80
C GLU A 63 -12.99 -16.13 -3.74
N LEU A 64 -11.82 -15.56 -3.97
CA LEU A 64 -11.66 -14.47 -4.93
C LEU A 64 -11.97 -14.91 -6.36
N GLU A 65 -11.52 -16.11 -6.76
CA GLU A 65 -11.79 -16.69 -8.08
C GLU A 65 -13.29 -16.79 -8.34
N VAL A 66 -14.05 -17.33 -7.39
CA VAL A 66 -15.52 -17.38 -7.47
C VAL A 66 -16.15 -15.98 -7.57
N LEU A 67 -15.61 -15.01 -6.85
CA LEU A 67 -16.11 -13.61 -6.89
C LEU A 67 -15.85 -12.90 -8.22
N ILE A 68 -14.82 -13.30 -8.95
CA ILE A 68 -14.43 -12.67 -10.22
C ILE A 68 -14.88 -13.46 -11.44
N GLU A 69 -15.27 -14.74 -11.26
CA GLU A 69 -15.74 -15.61 -12.32
C GLU A 69 -16.93 -15.00 -13.08
N GLY A 70 -16.87 -15.01 -14.39
CA GLY A 70 -17.91 -14.45 -15.28
C GLY A 70 -17.95 -12.91 -15.36
N LYS A 71 -17.09 -12.18 -14.67
CA LYS A 71 -17.04 -10.73 -14.77
C LYS A 71 -16.30 -10.28 -16.02
N SER A 72 -16.84 -9.26 -16.68
CA SER A 72 -16.15 -8.55 -17.76
C SER A 72 -14.95 -7.77 -17.22
N ALA A 73 -13.99 -7.41 -18.09
CA ALA A 73 -12.81 -6.63 -17.71
C ALA A 73 -13.14 -5.33 -16.98
N LEU A 74 -14.24 -4.64 -17.38
CA LEU A 74 -14.67 -3.40 -16.75
C LEU A 74 -15.24 -3.65 -15.33
N GLU A 75 -16.08 -4.69 -15.19
CA GLU A 75 -16.63 -5.07 -13.89
C GLU A 75 -15.55 -5.52 -12.93
N LEU A 76 -14.56 -6.25 -13.41
CA LEU A 76 -13.40 -6.68 -12.63
C LEU A 76 -12.56 -5.48 -12.19
N THR A 77 -12.31 -4.53 -13.08
CA THR A 77 -11.59 -3.28 -12.75
C THR A 77 -12.31 -2.49 -11.67
N ASN A 78 -13.63 -2.30 -11.81
CA ASN A 78 -14.44 -1.62 -10.81
C ASN A 78 -14.45 -2.37 -9.47
N PHE A 79 -14.60 -3.69 -9.49
CA PHE A 79 -14.56 -4.52 -8.28
C PHE A 79 -13.24 -4.36 -7.53
N ILE A 80 -12.11 -4.50 -8.23
CA ILE A 80 -10.77 -4.35 -7.64
C ILE A 80 -10.58 -2.94 -7.09
N PHE A 81 -10.97 -1.91 -7.86
CA PHE A 81 -10.84 -0.51 -7.44
C PHE A 81 -11.62 -0.23 -6.16
N PHE A 82 -12.92 -0.56 -6.11
CA PHE A 82 -13.75 -0.30 -4.93
C PHE A 82 -13.35 -1.14 -3.73
N ASN A 83 -12.93 -2.38 -3.94
CA ASN A 83 -12.44 -3.24 -2.87
C ASN A 83 -11.16 -2.67 -2.23
N ASN A 84 -10.19 -2.25 -3.04
CA ASN A 84 -8.96 -1.62 -2.56
C ASN A 84 -9.21 -0.26 -1.91
N LEU A 85 -10.12 0.54 -2.46
CA LEU A 85 -10.51 1.83 -1.87
C LEU A 85 -11.13 1.64 -0.49
N LYS A 86 -12.07 0.70 -0.35
CA LYS A 86 -12.69 0.34 0.93
C LYS A 86 -11.66 -0.17 1.94
N ALA A 87 -10.79 -1.10 1.53
CA ALA A 87 -9.74 -1.65 2.39
C ALA A 87 -8.77 -0.55 2.87
N SER A 88 -8.36 0.36 1.97
CA SER A 88 -7.51 1.49 2.31
C SER A 88 -8.18 2.47 3.27
N ALA A 89 -9.47 2.77 3.06
CA ALA A 89 -10.22 3.65 3.96
C ALA A 89 -10.36 3.04 5.38
N ILE A 90 -10.67 1.75 5.46
CA ILE A 90 -10.74 1.02 6.74
C ILE A 90 -9.36 1.00 7.41
N ALA A 91 -8.30 0.67 6.68
CA ALA A 91 -6.94 0.65 7.20
C ALA A 91 -6.50 2.03 7.72
N MET A 92 -6.90 3.12 7.04
CA MET A 92 -6.60 4.49 7.47
C MET A 92 -7.34 4.84 8.78
N VAL A 93 -8.63 4.55 8.87
CA VAL A 93 -9.43 4.81 10.08
C VAL A 93 -8.91 4.00 11.27
N LEU A 94 -8.69 2.70 11.07
CA LEU A 94 -8.16 1.82 12.10
C LEU A 94 -6.70 2.14 12.44
N GLY A 95 -5.91 2.60 11.47
CA GLY A 95 -4.54 3.07 11.67
C GLY A 95 -4.48 4.28 12.61
N ILE A 96 -5.41 5.22 12.46
CA ILE A 96 -5.54 6.39 13.37
C ILE A 96 -5.97 5.93 14.77
N ALA A 97 -6.91 4.97 14.86
CA ALA A 97 -7.45 4.52 16.15
C ALA A 97 -6.47 3.62 16.93
N PHE A 98 -5.76 2.73 16.26
CA PHE A 98 -4.96 1.68 16.91
C PHE A 98 -3.47 1.71 16.55
N GLY A 99 -3.05 2.45 15.52
CA GLY A 99 -1.65 2.58 15.08
C GLY A 99 -0.99 1.31 14.53
N ILE A 100 -1.52 0.14 14.85
CA ILE A 100 -0.92 -1.18 14.53
C ILE A 100 -1.40 -1.76 13.19
N VAL A 101 -2.55 -1.31 12.68
CA VAL A 101 -3.17 -1.86 11.47
C VAL A 101 -2.28 -1.73 10.23
N PRO A 102 -1.61 -0.59 9.96
CA PRO A 102 -0.69 -0.48 8.83
C PRO A 102 0.46 -1.50 8.87
N PHE A 103 0.91 -1.87 10.07
CA PHE A 103 1.91 -2.92 10.25
C PHE A 103 1.38 -4.28 9.79
N PHE A 104 0.20 -4.70 10.24
CA PHE A 104 -0.42 -5.96 9.81
C PHE A 104 -0.69 -5.98 8.30
N VAL A 105 -1.10 -4.86 7.72
CA VAL A 105 -1.29 -4.74 6.26
C VAL A 105 0.02 -4.96 5.52
N ALA A 106 1.13 -4.38 5.98
CA ALA A 106 2.45 -4.57 5.38
C ALA A 106 2.93 -6.03 5.49
N VAL A 107 2.74 -6.66 6.65
CA VAL A 107 3.07 -8.06 6.91
C VAL A 107 2.29 -9.00 6.00
N SER A 108 0.96 -8.87 5.99
CA SER A 108 0.07 -9.75 5.22
C SER A 108 0.30 -9.62 3.71
N ASN A 109 0.42 -8.39 3.21
CA ASN A 109 0.67 -8.17 1.79
C ASN A 109 2.07 -8.62 1.37
N GLY A 110 3.09 -8.42 2.21
CA GLY A 110 4.43 -8.92 1.97
C GLY A 110 4.44 -10.45 1.86
N TYR A 111 3.89 -11.14 2.85
CA TYR A 111 3.83 -12.59 2.85
C TYR A 111 3.03 -13.15 1.67
N LEU A 112 1.84 -12.61 1.41
CA LEU A 112 0.99 -13.03 0.30
C LEU A 112 1.69 -12.89 -1.06
N LEU A 113 2.36 -11.76 -1.30
CA LEU A 113 3.09 -11.54 -2.54
C LEU A 113 4.29 -12.51 -2.66
N GLY A 114 5.00 -12.77 -1.57
CA GLY A 114 6.08 -13.74 -1.53
C GLY A 114 5.59 -15.16 -1.85
N PHE A 115 4.49 -15.59 -1.24
CA PHE A 115 3.83 -16.86 -1.49
C PHE A 115 3.42 -17.01 -2.97
N VAL A 116 2.70 -16.05 -3.52
CA VAL A 116 2.26 -16.09 -4.93
C VAL A 116 3.46 -16.11 -5.89
N SER A 117 4.52 -15.38 -5.55
CA SER A 117 5.77 -15.39 -6.35
C SER A 117 6.46 -16.76 -6.30
N HIS A 118 6.46 -17.43 -5.16
CA HIS A 118 6.97 -18.81 -5.03
C HIS A 118 6.20 -19.78 -5.90
N GLU A 119 4.87 -19.79 -5.79
CA GLU A 119 4.00 -20.67 -6.59
C GLU A 119 4.16 -20.42 -8.09
N ALA A 120 4.30 -19.15 -8.51
CA ALA A 120 4.50 -18.78 -9.91
C ALA A 120 5.87 -19.24 -10.48
N VAL A 121 6.89 -19.39 -9.64
CA VAL A 121 8.21 -19.91 -10.06
C VAL A 121 8.24 -21.42 -10.02
N ALA A 122 7.46 -22.04 -9.14
CA ALA A 122 7.38 -23.50 -8.97
C ALA A 122 6.44 -24.19 -9.99
N ALA A 123 5.55 -23.42 -10.66
CA ALA A 123 4.61 -23.90 -11.70
C ALA A 123 5.27 -24.08 -13.08
#